data_f3b9f61df1d6cee412785b77cb6c652d
#
_entry.id   f3b9f61df1d6cee412785b77cb6c652d
#
_cell.length_a   1.000
_cell.length_b   1.000
_cell.length_c   1.000
_cell.angle_alpha   90.00
_cell.angle_beta   90.00
_cell.angle_gamma   90.00
#
_symmetry.space_group_name_H-M   'P 1'
#
loop_
_entity.id
_entity.type
_entity.pdbx_description
1 polymer ?
#
loop_
_entity_poly.entity_id
_entity_poly.type
_entity_poly.pdbx_seq_one_letter_code
_entity_poly.pdbx_strand_id
1 'polypeptide(L)'
;MAAGGVPANPPAWLLTAARRRAVDRLRAEAVAVRKEPLLVVDAEHAAVAARVMVDGGDVVEDDLLRLVLLCAHPILAPESASALSLRLVVGVSTRDLARLFLVPEPTMAARLTRARKRLAAEGADFGIPSPADLPDRLAVVGQVAYLAFTAGYAPGSGPDLLRADLAGEAVRLAGVVHDLLPDQPLPTALLALMLLQHSRRDARIGADGRLVLLPDQDRTRWRADEIATALRLLASLVEADLQSEARSYLLQALIAAGHATATRAEDTDWPRIAALYAELDTHTGSPVVRLNRAVAVAEASGPEAGLSLLEDLDAALPDGHRLPAVRAELLLRAGRSGEATREFDVAISRCANDVERAHLERRRADLG
;
A
#
# COMPACT_ATOMS: atom_id res chain seq x y z
N MET A 1 24.50 1.39 -12.42
CA MET A 1 25.13 2.47 -11.61
C MET A 1 26.04 1.81 -10.60
N ALA A 2 27.34 2.09 -10.65
CA ALA A 2 28.33 1.48 -9.77
C ALA A 2 28.19 2.02 -8.34
N ALA A 3 28.44 1.12 -7.40
CA ALA A 3 28.46 1.37 -5.97
C ALA A 3 29.26 2.61 -5.57
N GLY A 4 28.77 3.31 -4.56
CA GLY A 4 29.29 4.42 -3.79
C GLY A 4 30.77 4.74 -3.81
N GLY A 5 31.31 5.28 -4.91
CA GLY A 5 32.63 5.84 -5.00
C GLY A 5 32.57 7.34 -5.26
N VAL A 6 33.48 8.10 -4.68
CA VAL A 6 33.65 9.53 -4.98
C VAL A 6 33.86 9.68 -6.50
N PRO A 7 33.06 10.52 -7.21
CA PRO A 7 33.19 10.71 -8.65
C PRO A 7 34.61 11.12 -9.01
N ALA A 8 35.10 10.66 -10.15
CA ALA A 8 36.46 10.98 -10.65
C ALA A 8 36.71 12.51 -10.80
N ASN A 9 35.66 13.31 -10.88
CA ASN A 9 35.74 14.79 -10.87
C ASN A 9 34.58 15.34 -10.00
N PRO A 10 34.74 15.42 -8.66
CA PRO A 10 33.72 15.91 -7.74
C PRO A 10 33.18 17.31 -8.06
N PRO A 11 33.96 18.31 -8.48
CA PRO A 11 33.44 19.61 -8.86
C PRO A 11 32.52 19.58 -10.06
N ALA A 12 32.85 18.83 -11.11
CA ALA A 12 31.99 18.68 -12.30
C ALA A 12 30.72 17.90 -12.00
N TRP A 13 30.78 16.89 -11.12
CA TRP A 13 29.62 16.15 -10.65
C TRP A 13 28.68 17.03 -9.82
N LEU A 14 29.23 17.83 -8.88
CA LEU A 14 28.46 18.79 -8.08
C LEU A 14 27.81 19.86 -8.96
N LEU A 15 28.50 20.36 -9.96
CA LEU A 15 27.95 21.34 -10.91
C LEU A 15 26.80 20.72 -11.73
N THR A 16 26.93 19.46 -12.16
CA THR A 16 25.89 18.73 -12.90
C THR A 16 24.69 18.42 -12.02
N ALA A 17 24.92 18.02 -10.77
CA ALA A 17 23.86 17.76 -9.80
C ALA A 17 23.13 19.06 -9.41
N ALA A 18 23.87 20.16 -9.19
CA ALA A 18 23.27 21.46 -8.93
C ALA A 18 22.51 22.01 -10.13
N ARG A 19 23.01 21.82 -11.34
CA ARG A 19 22.29 22.19 -12.58
C ARG A 19 21.04 21.39 -12.79
N ARG A 20 21.03 20.08 -12.54
CA ARG A 20 19.82 19.24 -12.56
C ARG A 20 18.80 19.70 -11.52
N ARG A 21 19.22 19.93 -10.27
CA ARG A 21 18.34 20.47 -9.22
C ARG A 21 17.79 21.86 -9.56
N ALA A 22 18.61 22.74 -10.13
CA ALA A 22 18.16 24.06 -10.58
C ALA A 22 17.15 23.96 -11.75
N VAL A 23 17.39 23.08 -12.72
CA VAL A 23 16.46 22.84 -13.84
C VAL A 23 15.16 22.19 -13.36
N ASP A 24 15.22 21.24 -12.42
CA ASP A 24 14.03 20.62 -11.83
C ASP A 24 13.25 21.64 -10.97
N ARG A 25 13.94 22.53 -10.27
CA ARG A 25 13.34 23.64 -9.54
C ARG A 25 12.70 24.67 -10.48
N LEU A 26 13.39 25.06 -11.57
CA LEU A 26 12.84 25.97 -12.58
C LEU A 26 11.66 25.34 -13.36
N ARG A 27 11.69 24.03 -13.60
CA ARG A 27 10.53 23.31 -14.16
C ARG A 27 9.37 23.25 -13.17
N ALA A 28 9.65 23.01 -11.89
CA ALA A 28 8.65 23.10 -10.83
C ALA A 28 8.10 24.53 -10.70
N GLU A 29 8.94 25.55 -10.78
CA GLU A 29 8.55 26.96 -10.77
C GLU A 29 7.76 27.37 -12.03
N ALA A 30 8.11 26.89 -13.22
CA ALA A 30 7.37 27.15 -14.45
C ALA A 30 5.99 26.45 -14.49
N VAL A 31 5.87 25.26 -13.86
CA VAL A 31 4.60 24.60 -13.58
C VAL A 31 3.85 25.34 -12.47
N ALA A 32 4.56 25.94 -11.52
CA ALA A 32 4.05 26.76 -10.44
C ALA A 32 3.35 28.03 -10.96
N VAL A 33 4.01 28.77 -11.83
CA VAL A 33 3.46 30.02 -12.44
C VAL A 33 2.18 29.77 -13.25
N ARG A 34 2.03 28.60 -13.90
CA ARG A 34 0.77 28.20 -14.56
C ARG A 34 -0.35 27.82 -13.60
N LYS A 35 -0.03 27.55 -12.33
CA LYS A 35 -0.96 27.13 -11.28
C LYS A 35 -1.02 28.09 -10.10
N GLU A 36 -0.58 29.33 -10.31
CA GLU A 36 -0.43 30.38 -9.30
C GLU A 36 -1.65 30.54 -8.36
N PRO A 37 -2.91 30.43 -8.80
CA PRO A 37 -4.05 30.51 -7.88
C PRO A 37 -4.17 29.29 -6.94
N LEU A 38 -3.52 28.16 -7.28
CA LEU A 38 -3.53 26.94 -6.45
C LEU A 38 -2.28 26.86 -5.54
N LEU A 39 -1.20 27.57 -5.90
CA LEU A 39 0.07 27.59 -5.18
C LEU A 39 0.12 28.64 -4.08
N VAL A 40 -0.67 29.69 -4.15
CA VAL A 40 -0.83 30.62 -3.03
C VAL A 40 -1.40 29.88 -1.82
N VAL A 41 -2.35 28.97 -2.05
CA VAL A 41 -2.90 28.10 -0.99
C VAL A 41 -1.85 27.09 -0.50
N ASP A 42 -1.06 26.49 -1.41
CA ASP A 42 0.01 25.53 -1.03
C ASP A 42 1.18 26.23 -0.30
N ALA A 43 1.52 27.48 -0.66
CA ALA A 43 2.58 28.26 -0.01
C ALA A 43 2.13 28.80 1.36
N GLU A 44 0.88 29.21 1.51
CA GLU A 44 0.31 29.63 2.79
C GLU A 44 0.19 28.41 3.74
N HIS A 45 -0.19 27.25 3.22
CA HIS A 45 -0.24 26.01 4.01
C HIS A 45 1.15 25.53 4.40
N ALA A 46 2.14 25.62 3.52
CA ALA A 46 3.53 25.32 3.85
C ALA A 46 4.08 26.30 4.89
N ALA A 47 3.70 27.57 4.83
CA ALA A 47 4.09 28.56 5.84
C ALA A 47 3.36 28.34 7.18
N VAL A 48 2.11 27.89 7.17
CA VAL A 48 1.37 27.51 8.37
C VAL A 48 1.93 26.23 8.96
N ALA A 49 2.22 25.22 8.13
CA ALA A 49 2.87 23.99 8.57
C ALA A 49 4.26 24.29 9.19
N ALA A 50 5.05 25.19 8.58
CA ALA A 50 6.33 25.62 9.12
C ALA A 50 6.20 26.38 10.45
N ARG A 51 5.14 27.19 10.63
CA ARG A 51 4.87 27.86 11.91
C ARG A 51 4.44 26.89 13.00
N VAL A 52 3.60 25.91 12.67
CA VAL A 52 3.16 24.85 13.62
C VAL A 52 4.34 23.98 14.05
N MET A 53 5.32 23.75 13.15
CA MET A 53 6.57 23.04 13.46
C MET A 53 7.48 23.78 14.46
N VAL A 54 7.36 25.11 14.56
CA VAL A 54 8.16 25.94 15.48
C VAL A 54 7.52 26.05 16.88
N ASP A 55 6.18 25.97 16.96
CA ASP A 55 5.42 26.29 18.19
C ASP A 55 4.74 25.07 18.86
N GLY A 56 4.99 23.87 18.37
CA GLY A 56 4.36 22.64 18.87
C GLY A 56 5.03 22.12 20.12
N GLY A 57 4.39 22.30 21.26
CA GLY A 57 4.80 21.66 22.50
C GLY A 57 4.81 20.14 22.44
N ASP A 58 5.52 19.55 23.35
CA ASP A 58 5.99 18.18 23.64
C ASP A 58 5.14 16.92 23.27
N VAL A 59 4.01 17.02 22.57
CA VAL A 59 3.11 15.86 22.39
C VAL A 59 3.39 15.05 21.11
N VAL A 60 3.97 15.64 20.06
CA VAL A 60 4.26 14.93 18.81
C VAL A 60 5.62 15.36 18.27
N GLU A 61 6.63 14.54 18.49
CA GLU A 61 8.00 14.78 17.97
C GLU A 61 8.19 14.38 16.50
N ASP A 62 7.25 13.62 15.93
CA ASP A 62 7.36 13.07 14.57
C ASP A 62 6.79 14.03 13.53
N ASP A 63 7.65 14.59 12.69
CA ASP A 63 7.28 15.56 11.66
C ASP A 63 6.32 15.00 10.61
N LEU A 64 6.47 13.72 10.24
CA LEU A 64 5.58 13.07 9.27
C LEU A 64 4.18 12.90 9.86
N LEU A 65 4.10 12.43 11.11
CA LEU A 65 2.83 12.30 11.82
C LEU A 65 2.12 13.66 11.94
N ARG A 66 2.85 14.73 12.29
CA ARG A 66 2.29 16.09 12.37
C ARG A 66 1.69 16.53 11.04
N LEU A 67 2.41 16.35 9.94
CA LEU A 67 1.92 16.72 8.61
C LEU A 67 0.70 15.91 8.19
N VAL A 68 0.64 14.61 8.51
CA VAL A 68 -0.52 13.78 8.22
C VAL A 68 -1.71 14.20 9.09
N LEU A 69 -1.50 14.50 10.38
CA LEU A 69 -2.54 15.00 11.28
C LEU A 69 -3.16 16.33 10.79
N LEU A 70 -2.33 17.23 10.24
CA LEU A 70 -2.82 18.48 9.62
C LEU A 70 -3.74 18.20 8.41
N CYS A 71 -3.40 17.21 7.58
CA CYS A 71 -4.24 16.80 6.46
C CYS A 71 -5.49 16.01 6.89
N ALA A 72 -5.45 15.36 8.06
CA ALA A 72 -6.55 14.56 8.62
C ALA A 72 -7.61 15.41 9.35
N HIS A 73 -7.92 16.60 8.82
CA HIS A 73 -8.87 17.52 9.43
C HIS A 73 -10.32 16.97 9.39
N PRO A 74 -11.13 17.04 10.49
CA PRO A 74 -12.46 16.44 10.58
C PRO A 74 -13.49 17.02 9.60
N ILE A 75 -13.18 18.17 9.02
CA ILE A 75 -13.98 18.76 7.94
C ILE A 75 -13.98 17.92 6.66
N LEU A 76 -12.98 17.07 6.46
CA LEU A 76 -12.86 16.17 5.33
C LEU A 76 -13.42 14.79 5.68
N ALA A 77 -14.08 14.16 4.72
CA ALA A 77 -14.36 12.72 4.85
C ALA A 77 -13.04 11.94 4.94
N PRO A 78 -12.97 10.85 5.71
CA PRO A 78 -11.73 10.08 5.93
C PRO A 78 -10.98 9.71 4.67
N GLU A 79 -11.69 9.28 3.60
CA GLU A 79 -11.07 8.91 2.32
C GLU A 79 -10.46 10.13 1.60
N SER A 80 -11.05 11.31 1.77
CA SER A 80 -10.52 12.55 1.17
C SER A 80 -9.32 13.06 1.96
N ALA A 81 -9.33 12.94 3.27
CA ALA A 81 -8.21 13.25 4.15
C ALA A 81 -7.02 12.33 3.85
N SER A 82 -7.26 11.02 3.76
CA SER A 82 -6.24 10.02 3.43
C SER A 82 -5.64 10.24 2.04
N ALA A 83 -6.49 10.50 1.02
CA ALA A 83 -6.01 10.78 -0.33
C ALA A 83 -5.16 12.07 -0.38
N LEU A 84 -5.56 13.10 0.36
CA LEU A 84 -4.84 14.36 0.43
C LEU A 84 -3.49 14.20 1.14
N SER A 85 -3.44 13.49 2.27
CA SER A 85 -2.22 13.18 3.01
C SER A 85 -1.23 12.41 2.14
N LEU A 86 -1.69 11.35 1.48
CA LEU A 86 -0.87 10.56 0.56
C LEU A 86 -0.33 11.40 -0.60
N ARG A 87 -1.11 12.35 -1.10
CA ARG A 87 -0.69 13.22 -2.22
C ARG A 87 0.32 14.26 -1.78
N LEU A 88 0.08 14.95 -0.66
CA LEU A 88 0.86 16.12 -0.25
C LEU A 88 2.06 15.75 0.62
N VAL A 89 1.88 14.81 1.54
CA VAL A 89 2.90 14.44 2.53
C VAL A 89 3.78 13.30 2.02
N VAL A 90 3.12 12.26 1.50
CA VAL A 90 3.82 11.03 1.06
C VAL A 90 4.27 11.10 -0.40
N GLY A 91 3.67 11.98 -1.22
CA GLY A 91 4.05 12.18 -2.62
C GLY A 91 3.49 11.16 -3.61
N VAL A 92 2.47 10.38 -3.23
CA VAL A 92 1.85 9.38 -4.11
C VAL A 92 1.16 10.06 -5.31
N SER A 93 1.34 9.53 -6.51
CA SER A 93 0.75 10.10 -7.72
C SER A 93 -0.79 10.00 -7.74
N THR A 94 -1.48 10.94 -8.41
CA THR A 94 -2.95 10.89 -8.55
C THR A 94 -3.42 9.59 -9.22
N ARG A 95 -2.65 9.07 -10.17
CA ARG A 95 -2.91 7.81 -10.84
C ARG A 95 -2.83 6.61 -9.89
N ASP A 96 -1.80 6.56 -9.04
CA ASP A 96 -1.64 5.50 -8.04
C ASP A 96 -2.72 5.60 -6.95
N LEU A 97 -3.07 6.82 -6.52
CA LEU A 97 -4.21 7.06 -5.62
C LEU A 97 -5.52 6.55 -6.21
N ALA A 98 -5.79 6.84 -7.49
CA ALA A 98 -6.99 6.35 -8.15
C ALA A 98 -7.10 4.82 -8.10
N ARG A 99 -5.98 4.12 -8.28
CA ARG A 99 -5.90 2.66 -8.14
C ARG A 99 -6.08 2.18 -6.71
N LEU A 100 -5.43 2.82 -5.74
CA LEU A 100 -5.56 2.47 -4.32
C LEU A 100 -7.01 2.60 -3.81
N PHE A 101 -7.71 3.61 -4.27
CA PHE A 101 -9.11 3.88 -3.89
C PHE A 101 -10.13 3.27 -4.84
N LEU A 102 -9.70 2.49 -5.83
CA LEU A 102 -10.56 1.83 -6.83
C LEU A 102 -11.53 2.79 -7.53
N VAL A 103 -11.05 3.97 -7.90
CA VAL A 103 -11.83 5.00 -8.61
C VAL A 103 -11.11 5.45 -9.88
N PRO A 104 -11.82 5.97 -10.91
CA PRO A 104 -11.19 6.57 -12.08
C PRO A 104 -10.29 7.76 -11.71
N GLU A 105 -9.18 7.94 -12.45
CA GLU A 105 -8.23 9.03 -12.19
C GLU A 105 -8.87 10.43 -12.21
N PRO A 106 -9.78 10.77 -13.13
CA PRO A 106 -10.50 12.05 -13.09
C PRO A 106 -11.31 12.24 -11.81
N THR A 107 -11.92 11.17 -11.28
CA THR A 107 -12.68 11.20 -10.02
C THR A 107 -11.75 11.49 -8.85
N MET A 108 -10.57 10.88 -8.79
CA MET A 108 -9.57 11.15 -7.77
C MET A 108 -9.05 12.58 -7.86
N ALA A 109 -8.74 13.09 -9.04
CA ALA A 109 -8.30 14.46 -9.25
C ALA A 109 -9.37 15.48 -8.76
N ALA A 110 -10.64 15.22 -9.06
CA ALA A 110 -11.75 16.04 -8.58
C ALA A 110 -11.93 15.96 -7.04
N ARG A 111 -11.72 14.76 -6.44
CA ARG A 111 -11.74 14.57 -4.97
C ARG A 111 -10.65 15.40 -4.29
N LEU A 112 -9.41 15.33 -4.76
CA LEU A 112 -8.28 16.11 -4.24
C LEU A 112 -8.51 17.62 -4.35
N THR A 113 -9.05 18.09 -5.50
CA THR A 113 -9.37 19.51 -5.72
C THR A 113 -10.45 20.00 -4.76
N ARG A 114 -11.51 19.22 -4.54
CA ARG A 114 -12.60 19.58 -3.61
C ARG A 114 -12.08 19.58 -2.16
N ALA A 115 -11.26 18.60 -1.76
CA ALA A 115 -10.68 18.53 -0.42
C ALA A 115 -9.85 19.79 -0.12
N ARG A 116 -8.96 20.19 -1.03
CA ARG A 116 -8.16 21.43 -0.89
C ARG A 116 -9.02 22.67 -0.77
N LYS A 117 -10.01 22.82 -1.68
CA LYS A 117 -10.91 23.97 -1.64
C LYS A 117 -11.70 24.06 -0.33
N ARG A 118 -12.13 22.92 0.21
CA ARG A 118 -12.87 22.86 1.46
C ARG A 118 -12.01 23.28 2.65
N LEU A 119 -10.78 22.79 2.76
CA LEU A 119 -9.83 23.22 3.78
C LEU A 119 -9.55 24.73 3.70
N ALA A 120 -9.35 25.27 2.49
CA ALA A 120 -9.07 26.68 2.28
C ALA A 120 -10.28 27.59 2.61
N ALA A 121 -11.50 27.16 2.27
CA ALA A 121 -12.70 27.98 2.44
C ALA A 121 -13.15 28.12 3.89
N GLU A 122 -12.92 27.11 4.72
CA GLU A 122 -13.44 27.09 6.09
C GLU A 122 -12.41 27.59 7.12
N GLY A 123 -11.26 28.13 6.66
CA GLY A 123 -10.22 28.67 7.57
C GLY A 123 -9.78 27.62 8.59
N ALA A 124 -9.65 26.35 8.14
CA ALA A 124 -9.37 25.22 9.02
C ALA A 124 -8.22 25.55 9.97
N ASP A 125 -8.44 25.36 11.26
CA ASP A 125 -7.36 25.46 12.24
C ASP A 125 -6.40 24.27 12.05
N PHE A 126 -5.20 24.57 11.56
CA PHE A 126 -4.13 23.63 11.32
C PHE A 126 -3.30 23.36 12.60
N GLY A 127 -3.87 23.60 13.75
CA GLY A 127 -3.27 23.26 15.04
C GLY A 127 -3.14 21.74 15.27
N ILE A 128 -2.29 21.39 16.24
CA ILE A 128 -2.24 20.00 16.74
C ILE A 128 -3.61 19.67 17.35
N PRO A 129 -4.20 18.50 17.03
CA PRO A 129 -5.49 18.10 17.58
C PRO A 129 -5.51 18.14 19.10
N SER A 130 -6.65 18.48 19.68
CA SER A 130 -6.82 18.32 21.13
C SER A 130 -6.69 16.84 21.53
N PRO A 131 -6.34 16.52 22.78
CA PRO A 131 -6.30 15.12 23.23
C PRO A 131 -7.61 14.36 23.01
N ALA A 132 -8.75 15.05 23.01
CA ALA A 132 -10.07 14.46 22.77
C ALA A 132 -10.29 14.09 21.29
N ASP A 133 -9.73 14.85 20.36
CA ASP A 133 -9.88 14.64 18.91
C ASP A 133 -8.79 13.72 18.33
N LEU A 134 -7.74 13.48 19.10
CA LEU A 134 -6.57 12.74 18.64
C LEU A 134 -6.88 11.30 18.19
N PRO A 135 -7.72 10.49 18.88
CA PRO A 135 -8.03 9.13 18.45
C PRO A 135 -8.62 9.05 17.04
N ASP A 136 -9.60 9.90 16.72
CA ASP A 136 -10.25 9.93 15.39
C ASP A 136 -9.27 10.35 14.30
N ARG A 137 -8.39 11.30 14.61
CA ARG A 137 -7.34 11.72 13.68
C ARG A 137 -6.29 10.64 13.47
N LEU A 138 -5.90 9.93 14.52
CA LEU A 138 -4.96 8.81 14.44
C LEU A 138 -5.52 7.61 13.64
N ALA A 139 -6.84 7.40 13.66
CA ALA A 139 -7.48 6.42 12.77
C ALA A 139 -7.22 6.76 11.28
N VAL A 140 -7.35 8.03 10.90
CA VAL A 140 -7.03 8.49 9.53
C VAL A 140 -5.53 8.31 9.26
N VAL A 141 -4.65 8.59 10.21
CA VAL A 141 -3.19 8.37 10.07
C VAL A 141 -2.90 6.89 9.83
N GLY A 142 -3.54 5.98 10.56
CA GLY A 142 -3.44 4.54 10.35
C GLY A 142 -3.84 4.13 8.93
N GLN A 143 -4.95 4.66 8.43
CA GLN A 143 -5.38 4.45 7.04
C GLN A 143 -4.36 4.98 6.03
N VAL A 144 -3.79 6.17 6.26
CA VAL A 144 -2.72 6.74 5.43
C VAL A 144 -1.49 5.83 5.42
N ALA A 145 -1.07 5.33 6.59
CA ALA A 145 0.05 4.41 6.70
C ALA A 145 -0.20 3.13 5.90
N TYR A 146 -1.39 2.52 6.02
CA TYR A 146 -1.74 1.31 5.28
C TYR A 146 -1.74 1.53 3.75
N LEU A 147 -2.33 2.61 3.28
CA LEU A 147 -2.36 2.94 1.85
C LEU A 147 -0.98 3.31 1.30
N ALA A 148 -0.16 4.03 2.08
CA ALA A 148 1.23 4.33 1.75
C ALA A 148 2.05 3.03 1.66
N PHE A 149 1.86 2.13 2.63
CA PHE A 149 2.46 0.81 2.63
C PHE A 149 2.08 0.02 1.36
N THR A 150 0.79 -0.04 1.03
CA THR A 150 0.30 -0.73 -0.16
C THR A 150 0.92 -0.15 -1.45
N ALA A 151 1.02 1.19 -1.54
CA ALA A 151 1.66 1.87 -2.67
C ALA A 151 3.16 1.59 -2.77
N GLY A 152 3.85 1.41 -1.64
CA GLY A 152 5.26 1.07 -1.57
C GLY A 152 5.53 -0.41 -1.79
N TYR A 153 4.71 -1.25 -1.19
CA TYR A 153 4.89 -2.70 -1.21
C TYR A 153 4.49 -3.36 -2.54
N ALA A 154 3.47 -2.84 -3.23
CA ALA A 154 3.01 -3.34 -4.52
C ALA A 154 2.64 -2.16 -5.46
N PRO A 155 3.63 -1.45 -6.00
CA PRO A 155 3.37 -0.35 -6.92
C PRO A 155 2.55 -0.82 -8.12
N GLY A 156 1.46 -0.11 -8.39
CA GLY A 156 0.52 -0.50 -9.46
C GLY A 156 1.03 -0.20 -10.87
N SER A 157 2.17 0.49 -11.03
CA SER A 157 2.74 0.87 -12.33
C SER A 157 4.22 1.22 -12.22
N GLY A 158 4.90 1.16 -13.37
CA GLY A 158 6.31 1.53 -13.51
C GLY A 158 7.27 0.35 -13.36
N PRO A 159 8.58 0.63 -13.33
CA PRO A 159 9.61 -0.38 -13.38
C PRO A 159 9.88 -1.08 -12.02
N ASP A 160 9.38 -0.51 -10.92
CA ASP A 160 9.69 -1.00 -9.59
C ASP A 160 8.61 -1.98 -9.10
N LEU A 161 9.04 -3.09 -8.48
CA LEU A 161 8.16 -4.01 -7.75
C LEU A 161 7.94 -3.60 -6.30
N LEU A 162 8.87 -2.82 -5.75
CA LEU A 162 8.90 -2.42 -4.36
C LEU A 162 9.54 -1.04 -4.24
N ARG A 163 8.85 -0.12 -3.60
CA ARG A 163 9.41 1.13 -3.10
C ARG A 163 9.69 0.97 -1.61
N ALA A 164 10.84 0.36 -1.29
CA ALA A 164 11.18 -0.07 0.06
C ALA A 164 11.17 1.09 1.06
N ASP A 165 11.68 2.26 0.66
CA ASP A 165 11.72 3.46 1.51
C ASP A 165 10.29 3.89 1.92
N LEU A 166 9.34 3.87 0.98
CA LEU A 166 7.95 4.22 1.23
C LEU A 166 7.27 3.19 2.14
N ALA A 167 7.49 1.90 1.90
CA ALA A 167 6.92 0.84 2.72
C ALA A 167 7.49 0.87 4.14
N GLY A 168 8.80 1.07 4.29
CA GLY A 168 9.46 1.18 5.60
C GLY A 168 8.98 2.38 6.40
N GLU A 169 8.82 3.54 5.76
CA GLU A 169 8.32 4.75 6.41
C GLU A 169 6.85 4.60 6.85
N ALA A 170 6.05 3.91 6.05
CA ALA A 170 4.68 3.58 6.41
C ALA A 170 4.59 2.65 7.64
N VAL A 171 5.46 1.64 7.73
CA VAL A 171 5.57 0.76 8.92
C VAL A 171 5.97 1.58 10.16
N ARG A 172 6.95 2.47 10.01
CA ARG A 172 7.38 3.37 11.10
C ARG A 172 6.21 4.24 11.59
N LEU A 173 5.45 4.85 10.67
CA LEU A 173 4.29 5.66 11.01
C LEU A 173 3.20 4.85 11.73
N ALA A 174 2.92 3.63 11.28
CA ALA A 174 1.99 2.73 11.97
C ALA A 174 2.47 2.36 13.38
N GLY A 175 3.79 2.19 13.58
CA GLY A 175 4.40 1.99 14.90
C GLY A 175 4.15 3.18 15.82
N VAL A 176 4.38 4.40 15.36
CA VAL A 176 4.12 5.62 16.15
C VAL A 176 2.64 5.72 16.54
N VAL A 177 1.72 5.39 15.63
CA VAL A 177 0.27 5.39 15.95
C VAL A 177 -0.05 4.34 17.01
N HIS A 178 0.53 3.14 16.92
CA HIS A 178 0.35 2.10 17.93
C HIS A 178 0.89 2.53 19.30
N ASP A 179 2.09 3.13 19.34
CA ASP A 179 2.72 3.59 20.59
C ASP A 179 1.91 4.71 21.28
N LEU A 180 1.24 5.56 20.50
CA LEU A 180 0.34 6.60 21.02
C LEU A 180 -1.03 6.05 21.46
N LEU A 181 -1.45 4.90 20.93
CA LEU A 181 -2.73 4.27 21.23
C LEU A 181 -2.56 2.76 21.54
N PRO A 182 -1.77 2.41 22.58
CA PRO A 182 -1.38 1.02 22.86
C PRO A 182 -2.57 0.12 23.20
N ASP A 183 -3.63 0.67 23.76
CA ASP A 183 -4.84 -0.07 24.17
C ASP A 183 -5.87 -0.18 23.04
N GLN A 184 -5.60 0.40 21.87
CA GLN A 184 -6.53 0.34 20.74
C GLN A 184 -6.24 -0.86 19.83
N PRO A 185 -7.23 -1.73 19.59
CA PRO A 185 -7.02 -2.93 18.74
C PRO A 185 -6.69 -2.63 17.28
N LEU A 186 -7.23 -1.52 16.73
CA LEU A 186 -7.05 -1.19 15.32
C LEU A 186 -5.59 -0.90 14.94
N PRO A 187 -4.87 0.03 15.60
CA PRO A 187 -3.46 0.27 15.33
C PRO A 187 -2.60 -0.99 15.53
N THR A 188 -2.91 -1.78 16.55
CA THR A 188 -2.20 -3.03 16.84
C THR A 188 -2.35 -4.06 15.72
N ALA A 189 -3.58 -4.30 15.25
CA ALA A 189 -3.85 -5.20 14.15
C ALA A 189 -3.21 -4.73 12.83
N LEU A 190 -3.29 -3.43 12.56
CA LEU A 190 -2.70 -2.80 11.40
C LEU A 190 -1.18 -2.94 11.39
N LEU A 191 -0.51 -2.61 12.50
CA LEU A 191 0.94 -2.73 12.62
C LEU A 191 1.38 -4.19 12.44
N ALA A 192 0.68 -5.15 13.06
CA ALA A 192 0.96 -6.57 12.90
C ALA A 192 0.87 -7.01 11.43
N LEU A 193 -0.18 -6.61 10.71
CA LEU A 193 -0.34 -6.88 9.28
C LEU A 193 0.84 -6.32 8.47
N MET A 194 1.17 -5.05 8.69
CA MET A 194 2.22 -4.37 7.94
C MET A 194 3.58 -4.99 8.19
N LEU A 195 3.92 -5.36 9.43
CA LEU A 195 5.17 -6.04 9.78
C LEU A 195 5.27 -7.41 9.09
N LEU A 196 4.21 -8.24 9.11
CA LEU A 196 4.19 -9.54 8.44
C LEU A 196 4.37 -9.43 6.93
N GLN A 197 3.77 -8.45 6.30
CA GLN A 197 3.95 -8.20 4.87
C GLN A 197 5.36 -7.65 4.57
N HIS A 198 5.85 -6.71 5.38
CA HIS A 198 7.14 -6.07 5.21
C HIS A 198 8.30 -7.02 5.46
N SER A 199 8.15 -8.00 6.34
CA SER A 199 9.17 -9.00 6.67
C SER A 199 9.72 -9.74 5.45
N ARG A 200 8.92 -9.86 4.38
CA ARG A 200 9.26 -10.60 3.16
C ARG A 200 9.95 -9.77 2.07
N ARG A 201 10.15 -8.46 2.29
CA ARG A 201 10.62 -7.52 1.25
C ARG A 201 11.91 -7.95 0.56
N ASP A 202 12.85 -8.52 1.30
CA ASP A 202 14.16 -8.93 0.79
C ASP A 202 14.11 -10.20 -0.07
N ALA A 203 13.03 -10.98 0.03
CA ALA A 203 12.83 -12.24 -0.72
C ALA A 203 11.94 -12.08 -1.97
N ARG A 204 11.30 -10.91 -2.16
CA ARG A 204 10.33 -10.69 -3.26
C ARG A 204 10.97 -10.48 -4.62
N ILE A 205 12.22 -10.06 -4.63
CA ILE A 205 12.98 -9.79 -5.85
C ILE A 205 14.21 -10.67 -5.84
N GLY A 206 14.37 -11.45 -6.90
CA GLY A 206 15.56 -12.28 -7.12
C GLY A 206 16.80 -11.42 -7.41
N ALA A 207 17.98 -12.04 -7.34
CA ALA A 207 19.24 -11.38 -7.69
C ALA A 207 19.27 -10.87 -9.14
N ASP A 208 18.47 -11.47 -10.00
CA ASP A 208 18.26 -11.09 -11.40
C ASP A 208 17.21 -9.97 -11.62
N GLY A 209 16.69 -9.39 -10.54
CA GLY A 209 15.67 -8.34 -10.58
C GLY A 209 14.24 -8.84 -10.87
N ARG A 210 14.03 -10.16 -10.95
CA ARG A 210 12.73 -10.74 -11.26
C ARG A 210 11.86 -10.90 -10.03
N LEU A 211 10.53 -10.88 -10.25
CA LEU A 211 9.55 -11.22 -9.23
C LEU A 211 9.74 -12.68 -8.78
N VAL A 212 9.83 -12.88 -7.48
CA VAL A 212 9.79 -14.20 -6.83
C VAL A 212 8.42 -14.35 -6.16
N LEU A 213 7.66 -15.34 -6.62
CA LEU A 213 6.34 -15.64 -6.05
C LEU A 213 6.46 -16.18 -4.63
N LEU A 214 5.41 -16.01 -3.84
CA LEU A 214 5.41 -16.37 -2.42
C LEU A 214 5.86 -17.82 -2.12
N PRO A 215 5.45 -18.85 -2.90
CA PRO A 215 5.92 -20.21 -2.70
C PRO A 215 7.42 -20.38 -2.93
N ASP A 216 8.00 -19.57 -3.84
CA ASP A 216 9.39 -19.69 -4.27
C ASP A 216 10.34 -18.78 -3.48
N GLN A 217 9.81 -17.98 -2.54
CA GLN A 217 10.62 -17.08 -1.74
C GLN A 217 11.50 -17.85 -0.75
N ASP A 218 12.79 -17.46 -0.69
CA ASP A 218 13.71 -17.91 0.32
C ASP A 218 13.32 -17.35 1.70
N ARG A 219 12.70 -18.18 2.53
CA ARG A 219 12.20 -17.81 3.85
C ARG A 219 13.30 -17.45 4.83
N THR A 220 14.55 -17.86 4.60
CA THR A 220 15.71 -17.48 5.43
C THR A 220 16.02 -15.99 5.32
N ARG A 221 15.57 -15.35 4.24
CA ARG A 221 15.67 -13.89 4.01
C ARG A 221 14.53 -13.09 4.61
N TRP A 222 13.52 -13.76 5.19
CA TRP A 222 12.44 -13.06 5.87
C TRP A 222 12.91 -12.53 7.22
N ARG A 223 12.47 -11.33 7.57
CA ARG A 223 12.87 -10.66 8.81
C ARG A 223 12.18 -11.28 10.03
N ALA A 224 12.90 -12.17 10.71
CA ALA A 224 12.39 -12.93 11.85
C ALA A 224 11.99 -12.03 13.03
N ASP A 225 12.67 -10.91 13.24
CA ASP A 225 12.37 -9.90 14.25
C ASP A 225 11.02 -9.22 14.02
N GLU A 226 10.71 -8.85 12.78
CA GLU A 226 9.42 -8.27 12.40
C GLU A 226 8.29 -9.30 12.55
N ILE A 227 8.52 -10.57 12.15
CA ILE A 227 7.54 -11.65 12.32
C ILE A 227 7.28 -11.89 13.81
N ALA A 228 8.31 -12.01 14.64
CA ALA A 228 8.16 -12.23 16.07
C ALA A 228 7.42 -11.09 16.76
N THR A 229 7.69 -9.83 16.35
CA THR A 229 6.97 -8.66 16.88
C THR A 229 5.50 -8.70 16.48
N ALA A 230 5.20 -8.97 15.21
CA ALA A 230 3.83 -9.07 14.74
C ALA A 230 3.03 -10.18 15.44
N LEU A 231 3.65 -11.34 15.68
CA LEU A 231 2.99 -12.44 16.40
C LEU A 231 2.68 -12.07 17.86
N ARG A 232 3.55 -11.30 18.54
CA ARG A 232 3.26 -10.79 19.88
C ARG A 232 2.08 -9.81 19.87
N LEU A 233 2.02 -8.91 18.88
CA LEU A 233 0.90 -7.99 18.69
C LEU A 233 -0.41 -8.74 18.42
N LEU A 234 -0.38 -9.79 17.61
CA LEU A 234 -1.57 -10.62 17.37
C LEU A 234 -2.02 -11.36 18.63
N ALA A 235 -1.09 -11.85 19.45
CA ALA A 235 -1.41 -12.53 20.71
C ALA A 235 -2.14 -11.60 21.70
N SER A 236 -1.83 -10.30 21.73
CA SER A 236 -2.51 -9.33 22.59
C SER A 236 -3.96 -9.05 22.15
N LEU A 237 -4.36 -9.43 20.94
CA LEU A 237 -5.69 -9.19 20.40
C LEU A 237 -6.66 -10.39 20.56
N VAL A 238 -6.21 -11.52 21.10
CA VAL A 238 -7.01 -12.76 21.18
C VAL A 238 -8.32 -12.57 21.97
N GLU A 239 -8.28 -11.76 23.02
CA GLU A 239 -9.45 -11.51 23.89
C GLU A 239 -10.05 -10.09 23.69
N ALA A 240 -9.57 -9.34 22.69
CA ALA A 240 -10.03 -7.98 22.46
C ALA A 240 -11.43 -7.96 21.81
N ASP A 241 -12.28 -7.05 22.29
CA ASP A 241 -13.53 -6.72 21.59
C ASP A 241 -13.23 -5.86 20.37
N LEU A 242 -13.36 -6.46 19.18
CA LEU A 242 -12.90 -5.86 17.94
C LEU A 242 -14.04 -5.16 17.21
N GLN A 243 -13.89 -3.86 17.01
CA GLN A 243 -14.68 -3.12 16.04
C GLN A 243 -14.45 -3.66 14.61
N SER A 244 -15.43 -3.43 13.74
CA SER A 244 -15.47 -3.96 12.37
C SER A 244 -14.15 -3.75 11.60
N GLU A 245 -13.57 -2.56 11.66
CA GLU A 245 -12.35 -2.23 10.92
C GLU A 245 -11.10 -2.93 11.48
N ALA A 246 -10.96 -2.98 12.81
CA ALA A 246 -9.88 -3.71 13.48
C ALA A 246 -9.95 -5.21 13.17
N ARG A 247 -11.17 -5.79 13.08
CA ARG A 247 -11.38 -7.19 12.71
C ARG A 247 -10.90 -7.47 11.28
N SER A 248 -11.14 -6.55 10.34
CA SER A 248 -10.64 -6.68 8.97
C SER A 248 -9.12 -6.74 8.91
N TYR A 249 -8.41 -5.87 9.65
CA TYR A 249 -6.95 -5.91 9.71
C TYR A 249 -6.44 -7.15 10.44
N LEU A 250 -7.09 -7.57 11.52
CA LEU A 250 -6.72 -8.79 12.24
C LEU A 250 -6.83 -10.03 11.33
N LEU A 251 -7.91 -10.19 10.60
CA LEU A 251 -8.08 -11.33 9.69
C LEU A 251 -6.99 -11.35 8.60
N GLN A 252 -6.68 -10.21 8.03
CA GLN A 252 -5.59 -10.08 7.06
C GLN A 252 -4.22 -10.40 7.69
N ALA A 253 -3.99 -9.97 8.94
CA ALA A 253 -2.75 -10.24 9.66
C ALA A 253 -2.63 -11.74 10.01
N LEU A 254 -3.72 -12.40 10.40
CA LEU A 254 -3.75 -13.84 10.65
C LEU A 254 -3.48 -14.65 9.37
N ILE A 255 -4.00 -14.24 8.22
CA ILE A 255 -3.68 -14.82 6.91
C ILE A 255 -2.17 -14.68 6.63
N ALA A 256 -1.62 -13.48 6.82
CA ALA A 256 -0.19 -13.22 6.62
C ALA A 256 0.68 -14.03 7.61
N ALA A 257 0.22 -14.18 8.85
CA ALA A 257 0.88 -15.01 9.86
C ALA A 257 0.88 -16.50 9.47
N GLY A 258 -0.20 -17.01 8.87
CA GLY A 258 -0.27 -18.38 8.36
C GLY A 258 0.83 -18.69 7.33
N HIS A 259 1.20 -17.71 6.50
CA HIS A 259 2.34 -17.84 5.61
C HIS A 259 3.68 -17.68 6.34
N ALA A 260 3.77 -16.72 7.29
CA ALA A 260 5.02 -16.36 7.95
C ALA A 260 5.49 -17.42 8.96
N THR A 261 4.59 -18.21 9.52
CA THR A 261 4.88 -19.26 10.50
C THR A 261 5.20 -20.62 9.86
N ALA A 262 4.82 -20.84 8.60
CA ALA A 262 5.18 -22.05 7.87
C ALA A 262 6.68 -22.06 7.57
N THR A 263 7.39 -23.13 7.96
CA THR A 263 8.84 -23.25 7.74
C THR A 263 9.17 -23.37 6.25
N ARG A 264 8.34 -24.08 5.50
CA ARG A 264 8.45 -24.25 4.04
C ARG A 264 7.11 -23.90 3.38
N ALA A 265 7.12 -23.60 2.09
CA ALA A 265 5.89 -23.25 1.34
C ALA A 265 4.83 -24.36 1.41
N GLU A 266 5.27 -25.62 1.35
CA GLU A 266 4.43 -26.82 1.44
C GLU A 266 3.78 -27.04 2.81
N ASP A 267 4.34 -26.45 3.87
CA ASP A 267 3.81 -26.53 5.25
C ASP A 267 2.72 -25.45 5.50
N THR A 268 2.35 -24.65 4.49
CA THR A 268 1.33 -23.62 4.64
C THR A 268 -0.04 -24.24 4.86
N ASP A 269 -0.71 -23.85 5.96
CA ASP A 269 -2.07 -24.31 6.28
C ASP A 269 -3.12 -23.61 5.42
N TRP A 270 -3.23 -24.04 4.17
CA TRP A 270 -4.17 -23.50 3.20
C TRP A 270 -5.63 -23.62 3.60
N PRO A 271 -6.10 -24.75 4.21
CA PRO A 271 -7.46 -24.84 4.72
C PRO A 271 -7.79 -23.73 5.73
N ARG A 272 -6.87 -23.46 6.67
CA ARG A 272 -7.04 -22.37 7.64
C ARG A 272 -7.04 -20.99 6.97
N ILE A 273 -6.14 -20.75 6.03
CA ILE A 273 -6.08 -19.49 5.27
C ILE A 273 -7.37 -19.30 4.46
N ALA A 274 -7.90 -20.34 3.81
CA ALA A 274 -9.16 -20.27 3.07
C ALA A 274 -10.35 -19.94 3.99
N ALA A 275 -10.39 -20.50 5.22
CA ALA A 275 -11.41 -20.19 6.22
C ALA A 275 -11.32 -18.72 6.69
N LEU A 276 -10.12 -18.19 6.94
CA LEU A 276 -9.90 -16.79 7.30
C LEU A 276 -10.33 -15.84 6.16
N TYR A 277 -10.02 -16.20 4.91
CA TYR A 277 -10.52 -15.43 3.76
C TYR A 277 -12.03 -15.49 3.61
N ALA A 278 -12.68 -16.62 3.93
CA ALA A 278 -14.15 -16.72 3.91
C ALA A 278 -14.79 -15.78 4.93
N GLU A 279 -14.22 -15.70 6.13
CA GLU A 279 -14.66 -14.76 7.16
C GLU A 279 -14.46 -13.32 6.72
N LEU A 280 -13.28 -12.99 6.17
CA LEU A 280 -12.95 -11.65 5.67
C LEU A 280 -13.85 -11.24 4.49
N ASP A 281 -14.16 -12.16 3.59
CA ASP A 281 -15.07 -11.93 2.45
C ASP A 281 -16.49 -11.62 2.93
N THR A 282 -17.00 -12.41 3.88
CA THR A 282 -18.31 -12.17 4.52
C THR A 282 -18.34 -10.81 5.22
N HIS A 283 -17.25 -10.44 5.88
CA HIS A 283 -17.15 -9.21 6.65
C HIS A 283 -17.05 -7.96 5.77
N THR A 284 -16.31 -8.02 4.64
CA THR A 284 -16.02 -6.87 3.81
C THR A 284 -16.83 -6.77 2.52
N GLY A 285 -17.30 -7.89 1.99
CA GLY A 285 -17.91 -7.98 0.66
C GLY A 285 -16.96 -7.55 -0.48
N SER A 286 -15.66 -7.52 -0.23
CA SER A 286 -14.68 -6.96 -1.18
C SER A 286 -14.38 -7.94 -2.32
N PRO A 287 -14.52 -7.52 -3.59
CA PRO A 287 -14.18 -8.38 -4.73
C PRO A 287 -12.69 -8.75 -4.78
N VAL A 288 -11.82 -7.91 -4.23
CA VAL A 288 -10.38 -8.21 -4.10
C VAL A 288 -10.14 -9.31 -3.06
N VAL A 289 -10.86 -9.29 -1.95
CA VAL A 289 -10.81 -10.38 -0.95
C VAL A 289 -11.30 -11.69 -1.55
N ARG A 290 -12.40 -11.68 -2.31
CA ARG A 290 -12.91 -12.86 -3.00
C ARG A 290 -11.91 -13.41 -4.03
N LEU A 291 -11.23 -12.55 -4.77
CA LEU A 291 -10.15 -12.94 -5.68
C LEU A 291 -9.03 -13.68 -4.95
N ASN A 292 -8.57 -13.15 -3.81
CA ASN A 292 -7.52 -13.78 -3.00
C ASN A 292 -8.01 -15.07 -2.33
N ARG A 293 -9.29 -15.12 -1.89
CA ARG A 293 -9.94 -16.33 -1.39
C ARG A 293 -9.92 -17.45 -2.42
N ALA A 294 -10.17 -17.13 -3.71
CA ALA A 294 -10.14 -18.12 -4.78
C ALA A 294 -8.78 -18.81 -4.89
N VAL A 295 -7.68 -18.08 -4.73
CA VAL A 295 -6.34 -18.67 -4.69
C VAL A 295 -6.19 -19.62 -3.49
N ALA A 296 -6.56 -19.17 -2.28
CA ALA A 296 -6.44 -20.00 -1.08
C ALA A 296 -7.30 -21.27 -1.15
N VAL A 297 -8.51 -21.16 -1.70
CA VAL A 297 -9.41 -22.32 -1.90
C VAL A 297 -8.86 -23.26 -2.97
N ALA A 298 -8.24 -22.74 -4.03
CA ALA A 298 -7.60 -23.56 -5.04
C ALA A 298 -6.38 -24.35 -4.49
N GLU A 299 -5.63 -23.76 -3.57
CA GLU A 299 -4.55 -24.46 -2.86
C GLU A 299 -5.09 -25.53 -1.91
N ALA A 300 -6.18 -25.25 -1.20
CA ALA A 300 -6.77 -26.15 -0.22
C ALA A 300 -7.59 -27.30 -0.84
N SER A 301 -8.30 -27.03 -1.97
CA SER A 301 -9.38 -27.90 -2.49
C SER A 301 -9.31 -28.14 -4.00
N GLY A 302 -8.27 -27.64 -4.66
CA GLY A 302 -8.06 -27.79 -6.09
C GLY A 302 -8.56 -26.62 -6.95
N PRO A 303 -8.05 -26.53 -8.20
CA PRO A 303 -8.21 -25.34 -9.05
C PRO A 303 -9.68 -25.06 -9.44
N GLU A 304 -10.51 -26.07 -9.66
CA GLU A 304 -11.93 -25.88 -10.04
C GLU A 304 -12.72 -25.20 -8.90
N ALA A 305 -12.42 -25.55 -7.64
CA ALA A 305 -13.04 -24.89 -6.49
C ALA A 305 -12.67 -23.40 -6.39
N GLY A 306 -11.43 -23.06 -6.79
CA GLY A 306 -11.00 -21.67 -6.89
C GLY A 306 -11.67 -20.94 -8.06
N LEU A 307 -11.76 -21.57 -9.23
CA LEU A 307 -12.38 -20.99 -10.43
C LEU A 307 -13.85 -20.62 -10.19
N SER A 308 -14.60 -21.44 -9.47
CA SER A 308 -16.02 -21.15 -9.16
C SER A 308 -16.20 -19.86 -8.35
N LEU A 309 -15.22 -19.44 -7.53
CA LEU A 309 -15.26 -18.19 -6.78
C LEU A 309 -14.94 -16.95 -7.63
N LEU A 310 -14.40 -17.13 -8.85
CA LEU A 310 -14.08 -16.04 -9.77
C LEU A 310 -15.24 -15.70 -10.72
N GLU A 311 -16.31 -16.51 -10.72
CA GLU A 311 -17.52 -16.20 -11.46
C GLU A 311 -18.08 -14.86 -10.98
N ASP A 312 -18.58 -14.04 -11.90
CA ASP A 312 -19.17 -12.72 -11.65
C ASP A 312 -18.23 -11.63 -11.14
N LEU A 313 -16.92 -11.87 -11.01
CA LEU A 313 -15.96 -10.81 -10.60
C LEU A 313 -15.57 -9.83 -11.72
N ASP A 314 -15.83 -10.14 -12.97
CA ASP A 314 -15.46 -9.29 -14.12
C ASP A 314 -16.13 -7.91 -14.06
N ALA A 315 -17.37 -7.83 -13.62
CA ALA A 315 -18.09 -6.57 -13.46
C ALA A 315 -17.56 -5.71 -12.29
N ALA A 316 -17.05 -6.36 -11.23
CA ALA A 316 -16.52 -5.69 -10.04
C ALA A 316 -15.04 -5.28 -10.19
N LEU A 317 -14.28 -5.97 -11.05
CA LEU A 317 -12.85 -5.76 -11.29
C LEU A 317 -12.54 -5.61 -12.80
N PRO A 318 -13.19 -4.68 -13.54
CA PRO A 318 -13.17 -4.67 -15.00
C PRO A 318 -11.80 -4.35 -15.60
N ASP A 319 -11.00 -3.51 -14.95
CA ASP A 319 -9.77 -2.94 -15.51
C ASP A 319 -8.49 -3.56 -14.93
N GLY A 320 -8.62 -4.48 -13.98
CA GLY A 320 -7.48 -5.09 -13.29
C GLY A 320 -6.86 -6.25 -14.10
N HIS A 321 -5.53 -6.35 -14.09
CA HIS A 321 -4.83 -7.51 -14.64
C HIS A 321 -4.85 -8.73 -13.71
N ARG A 322 -5.11 -8.54 -12.41
CA ARG A 322 -5.00 -9.61 -11.40
C ARG A 322 -6.08 -10.69 -11.55
N LEU A 323 -7.31 -10.31 -11.85
CA LEU A 323 -8.38 -11.29 -12.07
C LEU A 323 -8.07 -12.23 -13.23
N PRO A 324 -7.78 -11.75 -14.45
CA PRO A 324 -7.41 -12.64 -15.54
C PRO A 324 -6.10 -13.41 -15.25
N ALA A 325 -5.13 -12.83 -14.55
CA ALA A 325 -3.90 -13.55 -14.19
C ALA A 325 -4.16 -14.73 -13.24
N VAL A 326 -4.98 -14.53 -12.19
CA VAL A 326 -5.36 -15.62 -11.28
C VAL A 326 -6.18 -16.68 -12.01
N ARG A 327 -7.14 -16.27 -12.85
CA ARG A 327 -7.96 -17.19 -13.65
C ARG A 327 -7.08 -18.02 -14.59
N ALA A 328 -6.09 -17.40 -15.24
CA ALA A 328 -5.14 -18.10 -16.12
C ALA A 328 -4.35 -19.19 -15.38
N GLU A 329 -3.81 -18.88 -14.21
CA GLU A 329 -3.05 -19.85 -13.40
C GLU A 329 -3.93 -21.00 -12.92
N LEU A 330 -5.17 -20.74 -12.50
CA LEU A 330 -6.09 -21.78 -12.07
C LEU A 330 -6.55 -22.66 -13.24
N LEU A 331 -6.82 -22.06 -14.42
CA LEU A 331 -7.16 -22.79 -15.63
C LEU A 331 -6.01 -23.69 -16.08
N LEU A 332 -4.77 -23.20 -16.00
CA LEU A 332 -3.58 -23.99 -16.32
C LEU A 332 -3.46 -25.20 -15.39
N ARG A 333 -3.64 -25.02 -14.09
CA ARG A 333 -3.63 -26.10 -13.08
C ARG A 333 -4.79 -27.10 -13.28
N ALA A 334 -5.91 -26.64 -13.84
CA ALA A 334 -7.05 -27.48 -14.23
C ALA A 334 -6.85 -28.20 -15.59
N GLY A 335 -5.69 -28.03 -16.26
CA GLY A 335 -5.41 -28.63 -17.56
C GLY A 335 -6.09 -27.93 -18.75
N ARG A 336 -6.68 -26.75 -18.55
CA ARG A 336 -7.44 -25.98 -19.55
C ARG A 336 -6.53 -24.95 -20.26
N SER A 337 -5.41 -25.43 -20.86
CA SER A 337 -4.32 -24.57 -21.39
C SER A 337 -4.77 -23.54 -22.43
N GLY A 338 -5.72 -23.91 -23.33
CA GLY A 338 -6.20 -22.96 -24.35
C GLY A 338 -7.00 -21.79 -23.77
N GLU A 339 -7.68 -21.99 -22.63
CA GLU A 339 -8.38 -20.93 -21.90
C GLU A 339 -7.38 -20.10 -21.09
N ALA A 340 -6.42 -20.75 -20.42
CA ALA A 340 -5.35 -20.09 -19.70
C ALA A 340 -4.57 -19.11 -20.58
N THR A 341 -4.23 -19.50 -21.81
CA THR A 341 -3.55 -18.66 -22.79
C THR A 341 -4.32 -17.35 -23.05
N ARG A 342 -5.64 -17.43 -23.28
CA ARG A 342 -6.48 -16.23 -23.51
C ARG A 342 -6.50 -15.30 -22.29
N GLU A 343 -6.61 -15.86 -21.11
CA GLU A 343 -6.61 -15.07 -19.87
C GLU A 343 -5.24 -14.42 -19.60
N PHE A 344 -4.11 -15.08 -19.89
CA PHE A 344 -2.79 -14.46 -19.84
C PHE A 344 -2.66 -13.30 -20.83
N ASP A 345 -3.14 -13.43 -22.05
CA ASP A 345 -3.10 -12.34 -23.04
C ASP A 345 -3.90 -11.11 -22.54
N VAL A 346 -5.05 -11.32 -21.91
CA VAL A 346 -5.84 -10.25 -21.28
C VAL A 346 -5.06 -9.64 -20.10
N ALA A 347 -4.48 -10.46 -19.21
CA ALA A 347 -3.72 -9.98 -18.06
C ALA A 347 -2.52 -9.13 -18.49
N ILE A 348 -1.74 -9.58 -19.48
CA ILE A 348 -0.59 -8.87 -20.05
C ILE A 348 -1.02 -7.50 -20.60
N SER A 349 -2.11 -7.46 -21.38
CA SER A 349 -2.61 -6.21 -21.98
C SER A 349 -3.02 -5.15 -20.95
N ARG A 350 -3.47 -5.57 -19.77
CA ARG A 350 -3.93 -4.70 -18.68
C ARG A 350 -2.83 -4.39 -17.65
N CYS A 351 -1.72 -5.12 -17.64
CA CYS A 351 -0.68 -4.98 -16.64
C CYS A 351 0.17 -3.74 -16.92
N ALA A 352 0.18 -2.80 -15.98
CA ALA A 352 0.92 -1.55 -16.08
C ALA A 352 2.25 -1.54 -15.30
N ASN A 353 2.52 -2.59 -14.49
CA ASN A 353 3.82 -2.78 -13.86
C ASN A 353 4.70 -3.63 -14.77
N ASP A 354 5.91 -3.13 -15.09
CA ASP A 354 6.78 -3.75 -16.09
C ASP A 354 7.32 -5.12 -15.63
N VAL A 355 7.59 -5.29 -14.35
CA VAL A 355 8.13 -6.54 -13.79
C VAL A 355 7.05 -7.61 -13.68
N GLU A 356 5.84 -7.23 -13.24
CA GLU A 356 4.67 -8.14 -13.22
C GLU A 356 4.31 -8.56 -14.64
N ARG A 357 4.30 -7.62 -15.61
CA ARG A 357 4.02 -7.94 -17.01
C ARG A 357 5.05 -8.92 -17.58
N ALA A 358 6.34 -8.68 -17.36
CA ALA A 358 7.39 -9.60 -17.81
C ALA A 358 7.26 -11.00 -17.18
N HIS A 359 6.75 -11.10 -15.95
CA HIS A 359 6.42 -12.39 -15.33
C HIS A 359 5.27 -13.08 -16.08
N LEU A 360 4.16 -12.38 -16.35
CA LEU A 360 3.01 -12.92 -17.08
C LEU A 360 3.37 -13.37 -18.49
N GLU A 361 4.21 -12.60 -19.20
CA GLU A 361 4.71 -12.95 -20.55
C GLU A 361 5.51 -14.26 -20.54
N ARG A 362 6.36 -14.47 -19.53
CA ARG A 362 7.09 -15.74 -19.36
C ARG A 362 6.13 -16.90 -19.11
N ARG A 363 5.20 -16.74 -18.14
CA ARG A 363 4.20 -17.79 -17.85
C ARG A 363 3.38 -18.15 -19.07
N ARG A 364 3.02 -17.15 -19.86
CA ARG A 364 2.30 -17.36 -21.12
C ARG A 364 3.15 -18.10 -22.16
N ALA A 365 4.46 -17.78 -22.27
CA ALA A 365 5.38 -18.45 -23.20
C ALA A 365 5.64 -19.92 -22.83
N ASP A 366 5.60 -20.27 -21.54
CA ASP A 366 5.76 -21.65 -21.07
C ASP A 366 4.61 -22.59 -21.54
N LEU A 367 3.52 -22.03 -22.11
CA LEU A 367 2.34 -22.79 -22.57
C LEU A 367 2.37 -23.14 -24.06
N GLY A 368 3.26 -22.58 -24.82
CA GLY A 368 3.28 -22.71 -26.24
C GLY A 368 4.56 -22.92 -26.85
#